data_960a755e151165bcf946cc9b8e480ef4
#
_entry.id   960a755e151165bcf946cc9b8e480ef4
#
_cell.length_a   1.000
_cell.length_b   1.000
_cell.length_c   1.000
_cell.angle_alpha   90.00
_cell.angle_beta   90.00
_cell.angle_gamma   90.00
#
_symmetry.space_group_name_H-M   'P 1'
#
loop_
_entity.id
_entity.type
_entity.pdbx_description
1 polymer ?
#
loop_
_entity_poly.entity_id
_entity_poly.type
_entity_poly.pdbx_seq_one_letter_code
_entity_poly.pdbx_strand_id
1 'polypeptide(L)'
;MRRILISTAAATCILLFAGGERSPQANTDGPSEMTALDDLLAEDCIDEVATGIAQAARRLPQEGGVTSDEWPPNAIGGVIPPIRSVSDPFPTFDGIALDTVNDKVIFSDENRHSLLVYDRTAGGASNDPAEPVQYVFGPKTKLGFIAGVEVDPVRKEFYTVNNDSGDLLTVFSYGDHGNVQPRRSLTLPHQSWDVSLAPKRDEMAITVQQSNAISFYKRGATGTAAPIRTIRGLATELEDPHGVYFDEAHNEIITANHGNWTQIRPYSPYDPQTTDVGEYKSGAFHPSAITFHAADANGDVPPLRTIEGDLTGLNWPMGIDVDQTRDEIAVANYGDSSVRVFRRGDRGNAQAVRVIRGALTQIVGPVSVAIDTKNDELWVANYGDHTASVFPRTASGNVRPKRVLRNAPKDTPTCGFTNASAAAYDTKRDAILVPN
;
A
#
# COMPACT_ATOMS: atom_id res chain seq x y z
N MET A 1 -3.10 37.93 -6.90
CA MET A 1 -3.37 37.03 -8.05
C MET A 1 -3.91 35.72 -7.49
N ARG A 2 -5.12 35.34 -7.86
CA ARG A 2 -5.75 34.11 -7.38
C ARG A 2 -5.12 32.92 -8.09
N ARG A 3 -4.55 31.99 -7.36
CA ARG A 3 -4.04 30.70 -7.88
C ARG A 3 -5.08 29.61 -7.61
N ILE A 4 -5.27 28.75 -8.57
CA ILE A 4 -6.32 27.73 -8.61
C ILE A 4 -5.84 26.45 -7.96
N LEU A 5 -6.70 25.85 -7.16
CA LEU A 5 -6.56 24.58 -6.45
C LEU A 5 -7.18 23.45 -7.25
N ILE A 6 -6.50 22.32 -7.34
CA ILE A 6 -7.06 21.06 -7.81
C ILE A 6 -6.89 20.04 -6.69
N SER A 7 -7.98 19.43 -6.26
CA SER A 7 -8.03 18.43 -5.19
C SER A 7 -8.52 17.09 -5.75
N THR A 8 -7.84 16.03 -5.44
CA THR A 8 -8.36 14.65 -5.56
C THR A 8 -8.08 13.89 -4.27
N ALA A 9 -9.10 13.21 -3.79
CA ALA A 9 -9.16 12.66 -2.45
C ALA A 9 -8.57 11.25 -2.38
N ALA A 10 -7.39 11.12 -1.82
CA ALA A 10 -6.92 9.81 -1.36
C ALA A 10 -6.08 9.86 -0.07
N ALA A 11 -5.60 11.02 0.34
CA ALA A 11 -4.76 11.14 1.55
C ALA A 11 -5.48 11.70 2.77
N THR A 12 -6.81 11.74 2.77
CA THR A 12 -7.61 12.31 3.87
C THR A 12 -7.66 11.42 5.12
N CYS A 13 -6.98 10.30 5.11
CA CYS A 13 -7.09 9.29 6.16
C CYS A 13 -6.26 9.55 7.41
N ILE A 14 -5.45 10.59 7.46
CA ILE A 14 -4.50 10.75 8.58
C ILE A 14 -5.05 11.61 9.74
N LEU A 15 -6.16 12.32 9.59
CA LEU A 15 -6.51 13.35 10.58
C LEU A 15 -7.91 13.34 11.18
N LEU A 16 -8.69 12.31 11.06
CA LEU A 16 -10.03 12.35 11.64
C LEU A 16 -10.46 10.99 12.17
N PHE A 17 -10.09 10.63 13.37
CA PHE A 17 -10.98 9.82 14.22
C PHE A 17 -10.36 9.52 15.59
N ALA A 18 -10.39 10.53 16.44
CA ALA A 18 -10.69 10.34 17.86
C ALA A 18 -12.04 11.01 18.10
N GLY A 19 -13.13 10.31 17.87
CA GLY A 19 -14.49 10.80 18.04
C GLY A 19 -15.33 9.83 18.84
N GLY A 20 -15.24 9.89 20.15
CA GLY A 20 -16.26 9.38 21.04
C GLY A 20 -17.31 10.48 21.27
N GLU A 21 -18.58 10.15 21.08
CA GLU A 21 -19.71 11.04 21.36
C GLU A 21 -19.71 11.52 22.78
N ARG A 22 -19.74 12.85 23.00
CA ARG A 22 -20.38 13.53 24.11
C ARG A 22 -20.77 14.93 23.66
N SER A 23 -22.03 15.27 23.91
CA SER A 23 -22.64 16.57 23.67
C SER A 23 -21.96 17.73 24.43
N PRO A 24 -22.12 18.97 23.95
CA PRO A 24 -21.26 20.08 24.31
C PRO A 24 -21.70 20.76 25.61
N GLN A 25 -20.78 20.97 26.52
CA GLN A 25 -20.84 22.12 27.43
C GLN A 25 -19.58 22.96 27.16
N ALA A 26 -19.81 24.20 26.81
CA ALA A 26 -18.79 25.19 26.58
C ALA A 26 -17.97 25.44 27.87
N ASN A 27 -16.64 25.38 27.73
CA ASN A 27 -15.76 26.13 28.61
C ASN A 27 -14.60 26.65 27.75
N THR A 28 -14.46 27.95 27.80
CA THR A 28 -13.42 28.76 27.18
C THR A 28 -12.13 28.64 27.99
N ASP A 29 -11.00 28.68 27.28
CA ASP A 29 -9.64 28.83 27.75
C ASP A 29 -8.80 27.53 27.87
N GLY A 30 -8.19 27.14 26.78
CA GLY A 30 -7.03 26.27 26.66
C GLY A 30 -6.33 26.51 25.32
N PRO A 31 -5.00 26.36 25.19
CA PRO A 31 -4.30 26.59 23.95
C PRO A 31 -4.82 25.61 22.87
N SER A 32 -5.03 26.14 21.66
CA SER A 32 -5.59 25.41 20.55
C SER A 32 -4.69 24.25 20.12
N GLU A 33 -5.28 23.10 19.77
CA GLU A 33 -4.56 21.91 19.23
C GLU A 33 -3.68 22.19 18.01
N MET A 34 -3.74 23.37 17.42
CA MET A 34 -2.85 23.81 16.35
C MET A 34 -1.42 24.08 16.82
N THR A 35 -1.18 24.35 18.11
CA THR A 35 0.16 24.54 18.67
C THR A 35 0.95 23.23 18.75
N ALA A 36 0.30 22.11 18.93
CA ALA A 36 0.95 20.79 18.96
C ALA A 36 1.46 20.33 17.60
N LEU A 37 0.86 20.80 16.51
CA LEU A 37 1.32 20.49 15.14
C LEU A 37 2.52 21.37 14.74
N ASP A 38 2.56 22.62 15.22
CA ASP A 38 3.69 23.51 15.00
C ASP A 38 4.96 23.04 15.75
N ASP A 39 4.79 22.41 16.93
CA ASP A 39 5.90 21.83 17.70
C ASP A 39 6.42 20.49 17.12
N LEU A 40 5.58 19.72 16.44
CA LEU A 40 5.99 18.50 15.74
C LEU A 40 6.67 18.77 14.38
N LEU A 41 6.48 19.97 13.84
CA LEU A 41 7.17 20.45 12.64
C LEU A 41 8.43 21.25 12.97
N ALA A 42 8.85 21.25 14.24
CA ALA A 42 9.96 22.06 14.74
C ALA A 42 11.30 21.58 14.19
N GLU A 43 11.93 22.50 13.62
CA GLU A 43 13.34 22.81 13.33
C GLU A 43 14.33 21.66 13.05
N ASP A 44 14.28 20.52 13.70
CA ASP A 44 15.29 19.45 13.58
C ASP A 44 15.22 18.64 12.29
N CYS A 45 14.06 18.56 11.61
CA CYS A 45 13.96 17.96 10.27
C CYS A 45 14.45 18.87 9.13
N ILE A 46 14.69 20.14 9.39
CA ILE A 46 14.87 21.14 8.33
C ILE A 46 16.33 21.34 7.94
N ASP A 47 17.27 21.30 8.85
CA ASP A 47 18.65 21.73 8.58
C ASP A 47 19.58 20.65 8.00
N GLU A 48 19.46 19.38 8.35
CA GLU A 48 20.26 18.30 7.74
C GLU A 48 19.75 17.90 6.36
N VAL A 49 18.43 18.00 6.15
CA VAL A 49 17.77 17.65 4.88
C VAL A 49 18.05 18.71 3.81
N ALA A 50 18.13 19.98 4.15
CA ALA A 50 18.38 21.06 3.20
C ALA A 50 19.74 20.95 2.48
N THR A 51 20.75 20.44 3.15
CA THR A 51 22.10 20.23 2.57
C THR A 51 22.16 19.01 1.65
N GLY A 52 21.44 17.93 1.97
CA GLY A 52 21.34 16.73 1.14
C GLY A 52 20.54 16.95 -0.15
N ILE A 53 19.44 17.70 -0.07
CA ILE A 53 18.56 18.01 -1.22
C ILE A 53 19.25 18.94 -2.21
N ALA A 54 19.99 19.93 -1.76
CA ALA A 54 20.73 20.80 -2.65
C ALA A 54 21.79 20.06 -3.49
N GLN A 55 22.32 18.95 -2.98
CA GLN A 55 23.24 18.09 -3.73
C GLN A 55 22.52 17.07 -4.62
N ALA A 56 21.36 16.56 -4.20
CA ALA A 56 20.56 15.63 -4.99
C ALA A 56 19.85 16.33 -6.17
N ALA A 57 19.30 17.53 -5.95
CA ALA A 57 18.68 18.32 -7.00
C ALA A 57 19.64 18.73 -8.13
N ARG A 58 20.95 18.79 -7.85
CA ARG A 58 21.98 19.03 -8.86
C ARG A 58 22.35 17.80 -9.69
N ARG A 59 21.86 16.62 -9.36
CA ARG A 59 22.22 15.33 -9.98
C ARG A 59 21.10 14.64 -10.75
N LEU A 60 19.89 15.19 -10.73
CA LEU A 60 18.80 14.64 -11.53
C LEU A 60 18.94 15.19 -12.97
N PRO A 61 19.06 14.34 -14.00
CA PRO A 61 18.82 14.79 -15.36
C PRO A 61 17.38 15.25 -15.44
N GLN A 62 17.13 16.44 -15.93
CA GLN A 62 15.80 16.90 -16.32
C GLN A 62 15.40 16.14 -17.59
N GLU A 63 14.99 14.91 -17.45
CA GLU A 63 14.39 14.16 -18.58
C GLU A 63 13.01 13.71 -18.13
N GLY A 64 11.98 14.34 -18.72
CA GLY A 64 10.58 13.95 -18.58
C GLY A 64 9.61 15.03 -18.11
N GLY A 65 10.07 16.25 -17.89
CA GLY A 65 9.15 17.38 -17.73
C GLY A 65 8.40 17.64 -19.03
N VAL A 66 7.06 17.74 -18.97
CA VAL A 66 6.22 18.26 -20.05
C VAL A 66 6.86 19.55 -20.56
N THR A 67 7.27 19.58 -21.83
CA THR A 67 7.90 20.75 -22.40
C THR A 67 6.86 21.88 -22.50
N SER A 68 7.31 23.13 -22.41
CA SER A 68 6.44 24.32 -22.48
C SER A 68 5.53 24.34 -23.71
N ASP A 69 5.85 23.56 -24.71
CA ASP A 69 5.16 23.48 -25.98
C ASP A 69 3.88 22.64 -25.97
N GLU A 70 3.65 21.86 -24.88
CA GLU A 70 2.45 21.04 -24.70
C GLU A 70 1.31 21.77 -23.95
N TRP A 71 1.58 22.96 -23.44
CA TRP A 71 0.56 23.74 -22.72
C TRP A 71 -0.19 24.70 -23.63
N PRO A 72 -1.52 24.87 -23.42
CA PRO A 72 -2.27 25.89 -24.17
C PRO A 72 -1.62 27.28 -24.01
N PRO A 73 -1.63 28.13 -25.04
CA PRO A 73 -0.97 29.45 -25.01
C PRO A 73 -1.41 30.36 -23.85
N ASN A 74 -2.56 30.07 -23.25
CA ASN A 74 -3.12 30.82 -22.12
C ASN A 74 -3.01 30.09 -20.78
N ALA A 75 -2.30 28.98 -20.73
CA ALA A 75 -2.10 28.28 -19.46
C ALA A 75 -1.28 29.13 -18.50
N ILE A 76 -1.86 29.38 -17.34
CA ILE A 76 -1.12 29.99 -16.21
C ILE A 76 -0.46 28.85 -15.47
N GLY A 77 0.82 28.65 -15.67
CA GLY A 77 1.58 27.57 -15.06
C GLY A 77 2.95 27.44 -15.68
N GLY A 78 3.55 26.32 -15.52
CA GLY A 78 4.89 25.99 -15.99
C GLY A 78 5.69 25.32 -14.90
N VAL A 79 6.94 25.02 -15.14
CA VAL A 79 7.86 24.49 -14.15
C VAL A 79 8.22 25.59 -13.15
N ILE A 80 7.43 25.69 -12.09
CA ILE A 80 7.67 26.63 -11.00
C ILE A 80 8.33 25.88 -9.86
N PRO A 81 9.63 26.12 -9.56
CA PRO A 81 10.27 25.43 -8.46
C PRO A 81 9.62 25.83 -7.12
N PRO A 82 9.50 24.90 -6.17
CA PRO A 82 9.02 25.24 -4.84
C PRO A 82 9.98 26.21 -4.16
N ILE A 83 9.44 27.11 -3.34
CA ILE A 83 10.25 28.00 -2.51
C ILE A 83 11.02 27.20 -1.46
N ARG A 84 10.40 26.11 -1.00
CA ARG A 84 10.94 25.20 0.00
C ARG A 84 10.36 23.81 -0.24
N SER A 85 11.19 22.79 -0.12
CA SER A 85 10.79 21.39 -0.21
C SER A 85 11.21 20.66 1.07
N VAL A 86 10.32 19.79 1.54
CA VAL A 86 10.59 18.84 2.62
C VAL A 86 10.41 17.46 2.02
N SER A 87 11.35 16.57 2.25
CA SER A 87 11.23 15.17 1.79
C SER A 87 11.63 14.22 2.91
N ASP A 88 10.96 13.09 2.96
CA ASP A 88 11.39 11.96 3.77
C ASP A 88 12.51 11.21 3.03
N PRO A 89 13.73 11.13 3.58
CA PRO A 89 14.84 10.47 2.93
C PRO A 89 14.79 8.94 3.07
N PHE A 90 13.89 8.41 3.88
CA PHE A 90 13.84 6.99 4.20
C PHE A 90 12.77 6.25 3.40
N PRO A 91 13.03 4.97 3.04
CA PRO A 91 12.02 4.09 2.48
C PRO A 91 10.85 3.89 3.44
N THR A 92 9.64 3.76 2.88
CA THR A 92 8.43 3.43 3.63
C THR A 92 7.91 2.08 3.17
N PHE A 93 7.92 1.10 4.06
CA PHE A 93 7.51 -0.26 3.73
C PHE A 93 6.00 -0.35 3.50
N ASP A 94 5.63 -0.84 2.33
CA ASP A 94 4.26 -1.13 1.96
C ASP A 94 4.07 -2.64 1.78
N GLY A 95 4.31 -3.22 0.61
CA GLY A 95 4.22 -4.66 0.39
C GLY A 95 5.37 -5.42 1.04
N ILE A 96 5.09 -6.65 1.43
CA ILE A 96 6.09 -7.58 1.97
C ILE A 96 5.96 -8.97 1.34
N ALA A 97 7.07 -9.54 0.89
CA ALA A 97 7.16 -10.92 0.42
C ALA A 97 8.28 -11.68 1.14
N LEU A 98 8.04 -12.95 1.45
CA LEU A 98 8.99 -13.82 2.14
C LEU A 98 9.52 -14.92 1.23
N ASP A 99 10.83 -14.96 1.04
CA ASP A 99 11.53 -16.07 0.42
C ASP A 99 12.21 -16.95 1.49
N THR A 100 11.48 -17.93 1.98
CA THR A 100 11.97 -18.87 2.98
C THR A 100 12.93 -19.92 2.40
N VAL A 101 13.05 -20.00 1.07
CA VAL A 101 14.01 -20.87 0.37
C VAL A 101 15.39 -20.23 0.36
N ASN A 102 15.48 -18.94 0.02
CA ASN A 102 16.71 -18.18 -0.05
C ASN A 102 16.98 -17.34 1.22
N ASP A 103 16.13 -17.47 2.24
CA ASP A 103 16.21 -16.78 3.53
C ASP A 103 16.25 -15.25 3.42
N LYS A 104 15.34 -14.71 2.62
CA LYS A 104 15.19 -13.27 2.34
C LYS A 104 13.80 -12.76 2.67
N VAL A 105 13.72 -11.46 2.94
CA VAL A 105 12.48 -10.69 2.97
C VAL A 105 12.60 -9.52 2.00
N ILE A 106 11.56 -9.29 1.24
CA ILE A 106 11.48 -8.28 0.20
C ILE A 106 10.39 -7.30 0.57
N PHE A 107 10.69 -6.01 0.45
CA PHE A 107 9.73 -4.93 0.66
C PHE A 107 9.61 -4.06 -0.58
N SER A 108 8.41 -3.65 -0.90
CA SER A 108 8.17 -2.47 -1.71
C SER A 108 8.26 -1.22 -0.83
N ASP A 109 8.63 -0.12 -1.46
CA ASP A 109 8.81 1.17 -0.83
C ASP A 109 8.10 2.23 -1.65
N GLU A 110 7.06 2.77 -1.08
CA GLU A 110 6.21 3.76 -1.71
C GLU A 110 6.87 5.14 -1.79
N ASN A 111 7.61 5.52 -0.75
CA ASN A 111 8.15 6.86 -0.59
C ASN A 111 9.30 7.15 -1.56
N ARG A 112 10.21 6.21 -1.72
CA ARG A 112 11.39 6.38 -2.58
C ARG A 112 11.31 5.58 -3.88
N HIS A 113 10.16 4.97 -4.15
CA HIS A 113 9.92 4.18 -5.35
C HIS A 113 11.02 3.13 -5.55
N SER A 114 11.17 2.27 -4.56
CA SER A 114 12.26 1.32 -4.50
C SER A 114 11.84 -0.09 -4.09
N LEU A 115 12.71 -1.06 -4.34
CA LEU A 115 12.58 -2.43 -3.89
C LEU A 115 13.77 -2.76 -3.00
N LEU A 116 13.50 -3.23 -1.78
CA LEU A 116 14.52 -3.54 -0.80
C LEU A 116 14.49 -5.01 -0.44
N VAL A 117 15.65 -5.64 -0.41
CA VAL A 117 15.80 -7.02 0.05
C VAL A 117 16.70 -7.04 1.26
N TYR A 118 16.25 -7.69 2.31
CA TYR A 118 17.01 -7.93 3.53
C TYR A 118 17.20 -9.41 3.78
N ASP A 119 18.20 -9.77 4.59
CA ASP A 119 18.23 -11.08 5.19
C ASP A 119 17.00 -11.25 6.10
N ARG A 120 16.36 -12.42 6.06
CA ARG A 120 15.15 -12.68 6.86
C ARG A 120 15.38 -12.50 8.37
N THR A 121 16.61 -12.64 8.82
CA THR A 121 17.00 -12.44 10.22
C THR A 121 17.41 -11.01 10.56
N ALA A 122 17.35 -10.09 9.59
CA ALA A 122 17.68 -8.69 9.83
C ALA A 122 16.77 -8.04 10.87
N GLY A 123 17.26 -6.96 11.46
CA GLY A 123 16.59 -6.25 12.54
C GLY A 123 16.98 -6.80 13.93
N GLY A 124 16.36 -6.28 14.96
CA GLY A 124 16.66 -6.66 16.35
C GLY A 124 16.15 -5.64 17.35
N ALA A 125 16.86 -5.51 18.46
CA ALA A 125 16.59 -4.51 19.49
C ALA A 125 17.32 -3.18 19.25
N SER A 126 18.23 -3.12 18.28
CA SER A 126 18.93 -1.90 17.89
C SER A 126 17.94 -0.87 17.35
N ASN A 127 18.23 0.39 17.62
CA ASN A 127 17.51 1.53 17.05
C ASN A 127 18.14 2.00 15.72
N ASP A 128 19.26 1.39 15.32
CA ASP A 128 19.95 1.74 14.10
C ASP A 128 19.23 1.15 12.88
N PRO A 129 19.19 1.85 11.75
CA PRO A 129 18.65 1.32 10.51
C PRO A 129 19.40 0.08 10.05
N ALA A 130 18.68 -0.92 9.55
CA ALA A 130 19.26 -2.08 8.91
C ALA A 130 19.56 -1.76 7.45
N GLU A 131 20.71 -2.21 6.95
CA GLU A 131 21.09 -2.06 5.56
C GLU A 131 20.49 -3.20 4.72
N PRO A 132 19.85 -2.90 3.57
CA PRO A 132 19.38 -3.92 2.66
C PRO A 132 20.56 -4.60 1.95
N VAL A 133 20.47 -5.90 1.74
CA VAL A 133 21.45 -6.67 0.95
C VAL A 133 21.29 -6.44 -0.55
N GLN A 134 20.11 -5.94 -0.97
CA GLN A 134 19.83 -5.54 -2.35
C GLN A 134 18.88 -4.34 -2.33
N TYR A 135 19.18 -3.36 -3.18
CA TYR A 135 18.40 -2.13 -3.31
C TYR A 135 18.26 -1.76 -4.78
N VAL A 136 17.04 -1.74 -5.29
CA VAL A 136 16.69 -1.39 -6.67
C VAL A 136 15.89 -0.11 -6.67
N PHE A 137 16.40 0.94 -7.34
CA PHE A 137 15.79 2.26 -7.34
C PHE A 137 16.28 3.09 -8.52
N GLY A 138 15.54 4.12 -8.88
CA GLY A 138 15.93 5.09 -9.91
C GLY A 138 15.11 4.97 -11.20
N PRO A 139 15.19 5.95 -12.11
CA PRO A 139 14.22 6.14 -13.19
C PRO A 139 14.19 5.00 -14.23
N LYS A 140 15.29 4.25 -14.42
CA LYS A 140 15.28 3.11 -15.35
C LYS A 140 14.48 1.93 -14.82
N THR A 141 14.27 1.83 -13.53
CA THR A 141 13.55 0.74 -12.91
C THR A 141 12.05 0.74 -13.25
N LYS A 142 11.51 1.89 -13.61
CA LYS A 142 10.07 2.12 -13.79
C LYS A 142 9.26 1.87 -12.52
N LEU A 143 9.92 1.85 -11.38
CA LEU A 143 9.26 1.80 -10.08
C LEU A 143 8.67 3.17 -9.79
N GLY A 144 7.37 3.19 -9.56
CA GLY A 144 6.61 4.36 -9.14
C GLY A 144 6.06 4.14 -7.74
N PHE A 145 4.80 4.46 -7.52
CA PHE A 145 4.08 4.13 -6.29
C PHE A 145 3.85 2.61 -6.22
N ILE A 146 4.72 1.90 -5.50
CA ILE A 146 4.74 0.44 -5.47
C ILE A 146 3.95 -0.05 -4.26
N ALA A 147 2.73 -0.52 -4.47
CA ALA A 147 1.89 -1.06 -3.41
C ALA A 147 2.25 -2.54 -3.10
N GLY A 148 2.09 -3.43 -4.05
CA GLY A 148 2.29 -4.87 -3.84
C GLY A 148 3.65 -5.40 -4.29
N VAL A 149 4.13 -6.42 -3.60
CA VAL A 149 5.31 -7.20 -3.99
C VAL A 149 5.09 -8.67 -3.70
N GLU A 150 5.52 -9.53 -4.61
CA GLU A 150 5.51 -10.99 -4.44
C GLU A 150 6.79 -11.61 -4.97
N VAL A 151 7.19 -12.76 -4.46
CA VAL A 151 8.42 -13.47 -4.83
C VAL A 151 8.14 -14.85 -5.38
N ASP A 152 8.81 -15.19 -6.50
CA ASP A 152 8.93 -16.57 -6.97
C ASP A 152 10.32 -17.10 -6.56
N PRO A 153 10.44 -17.87 -5.47
CA PRO A 153 11.74 -18.34 -4.98
C PRO A 153 12.42 -19.33 -5.94
N VAL A 154 11.65 -20.00 -6.80
CA VAL A 154 12.18 -20.97 -7.77
C VAL A 154 12.77 -20.24 -8.97
N ARG A 155 12.06 -19.26 -9.51
CA ARG A 155 12.55 -18.39 -10.60
C ARG A 155 13.52 -17.33 -10.09
N LYS A 156 13.54 -17.08 -8.78
CA LYS A 156 14.28 -16.00 -8.13
C LYS A 156 13.91 -14.64 -8.69
N GLU A 157 12.62 -14.42 -8.86
CA GLU A 157 12.04 -13.20 -9.41
C GLU A 157 11.14 -12.50 -8.39
N PHE A 158 11.17 -11.17 -8.40
CA PHE A 158 10.30 -10.29 -7.63
C PHE A 158 9.32 -9.62 -8.58
N TYR A 159 8.05 -9.67 -8.26
CA TYR A 159 6.96 -9.05 -8.99
C TYR A 159 6.48 -7.85 -8.17
N THR A 160 6.46 -6.67 -8.75
CA THR A 160 6.02 -5.45 -8.07
C THR A 160 4.88 -4.80 -8.84
N VAL A 161 3.91 -4.25 -8.14
CA VAL A 161 2.77 -3.55 -8.74
C VAL A 161 2.87 -2.07 -8.42
N ASN A 162 2.94 -1.25 -9.47
CA ASN A 162 2.79 0.20 -9.34
C ASN A 162 1.31 0.57 -9.35
N ASN A 163 0.86 1.24 -8.31
CA ASN A 163 -0.55 1.59 -8.13
C ASN A 163 -0.97 2.80 -8.98
N ASP A 164 -0.46 3.99 -8.65
CA ASP A 164 -0.93 5.25 -9.25
C ASP A 164 0.01 5.83 -10.30
N SER A 165 1.28 5.48 -10.25
CA SER A 165 2.26 6.01 -11.18
C SER A 165 2.87 4.92 -12.03
N GLY A 166 2.56 4.98 -13.33
CA GLY A 166 3.15 4.10 -14.33
C GLY A 166 2.30 2.90 -14.74
N ASP A 167 1.28 2.51 -13.99
CA ASP A 167 0.34 1.42 -14.33
C ASP A 167 1.04 0.14 -14.82
N LEU A 168 2.04 -0.31 -14.07
CA LEU A 168 2.92 -1.39 -14.47
C LEU A 168 3.11 -2.43 -13.36
N LEU A 169 3.07 -3.70 -13.77
CA LEU A 169 3.81 -4.72 -13.05
C LEU A 169 5.24 -4.74 -13.60
N THR A 170 6.23 -4.72 -12.70
CA THR A 170 7.63 -4.86 -13.06
C THR A 170 8.25 -6.08 -12.40
N VAL A 171 9.20 -6.72 -13.07
CA VAL A 171 9.84 -7.93 -12.57
C VAL A 171 11.35 -7.75 -12.52
N PHE A 172 11.90 -7.99 -11.33
CA PHE A 172 13.34 -8.00 -11.05
C PHE A 172 13.79 -9.37 -10.55
N SER A 173 15.07 -9.52 -10.28
CA SER A 173 15.64 -10.76 -9.78
C SER A 173 16.73 -10.48 -8.76
N TYR A 174 17.13 -11.50 -8.00
CA TYR A 174 18.34 -11.43 -7.19
C TYR A 174 19.55 -11.05 -8.02
N GLY A 175 20.34 -10.09 -7.53
CA GLY A 175 21.48 -9.52 -8.22
C GLY A 175 21.20 -8.25 -9.04
N ASP A 176 19.93 -7.85 -9.21
CA ASP A 176 19.60 -6.55 -9.80
C ASP A 176 19.80 -5.45 -8.73
N HIS A 177 20.66 -4.46 -8.99
CA HIS A 177 20.99 -3.40 -8.03
C HIS A 177 20.94 -2.02 -8.68
N GLY A 178 20.52 -1.03 -7.88
CA GLY A 178 20.52 0.36 -8.29
C GLY A 178 19.57 0.64 -9.45
N ASN A 179 19.98 1.53 -10.35
CA ASN A 179 19.16 2.02 -11.44
C ASN A 179 19.23 1.10 -12.67
N VAL A 180 18.57 -0.03 -12.60
CA VAL A 180 18.51 -1.07 -13.66
C VAL A 180 17.12 -1.13 -14.29
N GLN A 181 17.03 -1.57 -15.53
CA GLN A 181 15.73 -1.85 -16.15
C GLN A 181 15.13 -3.14 -15.59
N PRO A 182 13.79 -3.22 -15.45
CA PRO A 182 13.14 -4.48 -15.12
C PRO A 182 13.40 -5.51 -16.21
N ARG A 183 13.49 -6.78 -15.84
CA ARG A 183 13.64 -7.91 -16.76
C ARG A 183 12.46 -8.04 -17.71
N ARG A 184 11.28 -7.68 -17.23
CA ARG A 184 10.06 -7.52 -18.00
C ARG A 184 9.09 -6.58 -17.27
N SER A 185 8.16 -6.02 -18.03
CA SER A 185 7.06 -5.23 -17.49
C SER A 185 5.77 -5.57 -18.22
N LEU A 186 4.64 -5.46 -17.52
CA LEU A 186 3.30 -5.65 -18.03
C LEU A 186 2.47 -4.41 -17.69
N THR A 187 1.77 -3.86 -18.68
CA THR A 187 0.80 -2.78 -18.43
C THR A 187 -0.40 -3.33 -17.68
N LEU A 188 -0.74 -2.68 -16.59
CA LEU A 188 -1.87 -3.02 -15.73
C LEU A 188 -2.98 -1.96 -15.83
N PRO A 189 -4.20 -2.29 -15.41
CA PRO A 189 -5.21 -1.27 -15.14
C PRO A 189 -4.74 -0.28 -14.08
N HIS A 190 -5.18 0.97 -14.21
CA HIS A 190 -4.90 2.01 -13.22
C HIS A 190 -5.38 1.63 -11.82
N GLN A 191 -4.61 1.99 -10.79
CA GLN A 191 -4.85 1.61 -9.40
C GLN A 191 -4.87 0.08 -9.15
N SER A 192 -4.03 -0.66 -9.85
CA SER A 192 -3.69 -2.02 -9.43
C SER A 192 -2.91 -1.96 -8.11
N TRP A 193 -3.25 -2.84 -7.14
CA TRP A 193 -2.68 -2.73 -5.79
C TRP A 193 -1.73 -3.86 -5.46
N ASP A 194 -2.19 -5.08 -5.45
CA ASP A 194 -1.44 -6.22 -4.95
C ASP A 194 -1.36 -7.35 -5.98
N VAL A 195 -0.40 -8.23 -5.80
CA VAL A 195 -0.17 -9.39 -6.66
C VAL A 195 0.05 -10.65 -5.84
N SER A 196 -0.62 -11.73 -6.22
CA SER A 196 -0.36 -13.06 -5.68
C SER A 196 -0.12 -14.08 -6.78
N LEU A 197 0.92 -14.89 -6.59
CA LEU A 197 1.35 -15.87 -7.58
C LEU A 197 0.69 -17.24 -7.36
N ALA A 198 0.34 -17.91 -8.45
CA ALA A 198 -0.09 -19.29 -8.49
C ALA A 198 0.87 -20.13 -9.36
N PRO A 199 2.00 -20.59 -8.80
CA PRO A 199 3.04 -21.28 -9.56
C PRO A 199 2.59 -22.54 -10.27
N LYS A 200 1.69 -23.36 -9.69
CA LYS A 200 1.18 -24.59 -10.30
C LYS A 200 0.26 -24.33 -11.48
N ARG A 201 -0.43 -23.18 -11.49
CA ARG A 201 -1.33 -22.74 -12.58
C ARG A 201 -0.60 -21.89 -13.61
N ASP A 202 0.65 -21.49 -13.33
CA ASP A 202 1.41 -20.48 -14.06
C ASP A 202 0.62 -19.17 -14.22
N GLU A 203 -0.04 -18.75 -13.16
CA GLU A 203 -0.91 -17.57 -13.11
C GLU A 203 -0.51 -16.62 -11.99
N MET A 204 -0.97 -15.38 -12.09
CA MET A 204 -0.94 -14.37 -11.05
C MET A 204 -2.28 -13.65 -11.00
N ALA A 205 -2.73 -13.31 -9.81
CA ALA A 205 -3.91 -12.50 -9.53
C ALA A 205 -3.47 -11.11 -9.12
N ILE A 206 -4.15 -10.08 -9.62
CA ILE A 206 -3.86 -8.67 -9.33
C ILE A 206 -5.17 -7.98 -8.97
N THR A 207 -5.22 -7.35 -7.81
CA THR A 207 -6.34 -6.50 -7.41
C THR A 207 -6.29 -5.15 -8.11
N VAL A 208 -7.45 -4.62 -8.47
CA VAL A 208 -7.61 -3.32 -9.12
C VAL A 208 -8.67 -2.53 -8.34
N GLN A 209 -8.21 -1.57 -7.54
CA GLN A 209 -9.03 -0.82 -6.60
C GLN A 209 -10.20 -0.11 -7.29
N GLN A 210 -9.90 0.83 -8.17
CA GLN A 210 -10.90 1.73 -8.75
C GLN A 210 -11.97 1.01 -9.56
N SER A 211 -11.65 -0.14 -10.13
CA SER A 211 -12.60 -0.91 -10.92
C SER A 211 -13.27 -2.04 -10.12
N ASN A 212 -12.98 -2.16 -8.83
CA ASN A 212 -13.51 -3.23 -7.98
C ASN A 212 -13.34 -4.59 -8.64
N ALA A 213 -12.08 -4.92 -9.01
CA ALA A 213 -11.81 -6.09 -9.84
C ALA A 213 -10.59 -6.89 -9.37
N ILE A 214 -10.52 -8.14 -9.82
CA ILE A 214 -9.33 -8.97 -9.76
C ILE A 214 -9.02 -9.43 -11.18
N SER A 215 -7.86 -9.03 -11.71
CA SER A 215 -7.40 -9.40 -13.04
C SER A 215 -6.34 -10.50 -12.96
N PHE A 216 -6.48 -11.52 -13.81
CA PHE A 216 -5.58 -12.66 -13.83
C PHE A 216 -4.73 -12.68 -15.09
N TYR A 217 -3.45 -12.96 -14.93
CA TYR A 217 -2.49 -13.03 -16.03
C TYR A 217 -1.64 -14.29 -15.93
N LYS A 218 -0.98 -14.67 -17.03
CA LYS A 218 0.12 -15.64 -16.97
C LYS A 218 1.33 -14.99 -16.30
N ARG A 219 2.07 -15.71 -15.45
CA ARG A 219 3.27 -15.17 -14.76
C ARG A 219 4.34 -14.64 -15.70
N GLY A 220 4.39 -15.15 -16.93
CA GLY A 220 5.26 -14.67 -17.98
C GLY A 220 4.72 -13.53 -18.84
N ALA A 221 3.54 -12.99 -18.53
CA ALA A 221 2.92 -11.91 -19.30
C ALA A 221 3.82 -10.66 -19.34
N THR A 222 3.79 -9.96 -20.46
CA THR A 222 4.62 -8.76 -20.70
C THR A 222 3.95 -7.82 -21.69
N GLY A 223 4.42 -6.58 -21.74
CA GLY A 223 3.91 -5.55 -22.65
C GLY A 223 2.47 -5.19 -22.32
N THR A 224 1.58 -5.31 -23.30
CA THR A 224 0.15 -5.01 -23.20
C THR A 224 -0.72 -6.27 -23.23
N ALA A 225 -0.20 -7.39 -22.70
CA ALA A 225 -0.96 -8.64 -22.67
C ALA A 225 -2.25 -8.45 -21.90
N ALA A 226 -3.37 -8.90 -22.49
CA ALA A 226 -4.67 -8.86 -21.84
C ALA A 226 -4.74 -9.87 -20.68
N PRO A 227 -5.57 -9.61 -19.65
CA PRO A 227 -5.87 -10.60 -18.63
C PRO A 227 -6.52 -11.84 -19.24
N ILE A 228 -6.21 -13.01 -18.71
CA ILE A 228 -6.82 -14.29 -19.14
C ILE A 228 -8.25 -14.43 -18.61
N ARG A 229 -8.58 -13.75 -17.53
CA ARG A 229 -9.93 -13.60 -16.94
C ARG A 229 -9.94 -12.44 -15.96
N THR A 230 -11.13 -11.98 -15.61
CA THR A 230 -11.33 -10.90 -14.63
C THR A 230 -12.58 -11.19 -13.81
N ILE A 231 -12.49 -11.12 -12.49
CA ILE A 231 -13.64 -11.09 -11.58
C ILE A 231 -14.02 -9.63 -11.40
N ARG A 232 -15.24 -9.25 -11.79
CA ARG A 232 -15.72 -7.88 -11.73
C ARG A 232 -17.23 -7.81 -11.89
N GLY A 233 -17.88 -6.94 -11.15
CA GLY A 233 -19.31 -6.66 -11.26
C GLY A 233 -19.97 -6.54 -9.89
N LEU A 234 -21.26 -6.23 -9.87
CA LEU A 234 -22.00 -5.95 -8.63
C LEU A 234 -22.20 -7.19 -7.74
N ALA A 235 -22.26 -8.37 -8.34
CA ALA A 235 -22.45 -9.61 -7.60
C ALA A 235 -21.15 -10.08 -6.91
N THR A 236 -20.00 -9.51 -7.24
CA THR A 236 -18.70 -9.98 -6.73
C THR A 236 -18.43 -9.57 -5.29
N GLU A 237 -19.15 -8.60 -4.75
CA GLU A 237 -18.90 -8.02 -3.42
C GLU A 237 -17.47 -7.47 -3.26
N LEU A 238 -16.78 -7.19 -4.37
CA LEU A 238 -15.49 -6.52 -4.35
C LEU A 238 -15.70 -5.02 -4.19
N GLU A 239 -15.10 -4.45 -3.15
CA GLU A 239 -15.20 -3.03 -2.85
C GLU A 239 -13.86 -2.48 -2.37
N ASP A 240 -13.19 -1.73 -3.26
CA ASP A 240 -11.87 -1.19 -3.02
C ASP A 240 -10.88 -2.31 -2.60
N PRO A 241 -10.69 -3.33 -3.46
CA PRO A 241 -9.87 -4.49 -3.14
C PRO A 241 -8.39 -4.13 -3.09
N HIS A 242 -7.74 -4.48 -1.98
CA HIS A 242 -6.32 -4.29 -1.72
C HIS A 242 -5.57 -5.62 -1.76
N GLY A 243 -5.32 -6.23 -0.62
CA GLY A 243 -4.57 -7.46 -0.55
C GLY A 243 -5.25 -8.65 -1.23
N VAL A 244 -4.47 -9.49 -1.89
CA VAL A 244 -4.96 -10.70 -2.55
C VAL A 244 -4.07 -11.90 -2.24
N TYR A 245 -4.70 -13.05 -2.02
CA TYR A 245 -4.01 -14.32 -1.88
C TYR A 245 -4.60 -15.37 -2.82
N PHE A 246 -3.77 -15.97 -3.65
CA PHE A 246 -4.15 -17.05 -4.53
C PHE A 246 -3.96 -18.40 -3.80
N ASP A 247 -5.02 -18.95 -3.24
CA ASP A 247 -4.98 -20.23 -2.54
C ASP A 247 -5.10 -21.40 -3.52
N GLU A 248 -3.98 -21.85 -4.04
CA GLU A 248 -3.93 -23.00 -4.96
C GLU A 248 -4.31 -24.33 -4.28
N ALA A 249 -4.15 -24.42 -2.95
CA ALA A 249 -4.48 -25.64 -2.22
C ALA A 249 -5.99 -25.87 -2.14
N HIS A 250 -6.75 -24.79 -2.06
CA HIS A 250 -8.22 -24.83 -1.94
C HIS A 250 -8.95 -24.32 -3.18
N ASN A 251 -8.21 -23.94 -4.24
CA ASN A 251 -8.77 -23.32 -5.45
C ASN A 251 -9.62 -22.09 -5.17
N GLU A 252 -9.11 -21.19 -4.33
CA GLU A 252 -9.78 -19.96 -3.94
C GLU A 252 -8.89 -18.73 -4.20
N ILE A 253 -9.56 -17.60 -4.41
CA ILE A 253 -8.96 -16.26 -4.35
C ILE A 253 -9.52 -15.58 -3.12
N ILE A 254 -8.64 -15.12 -2.25
CA ILE A 254 -9.01 -14.45 -0.99
C ILE A 254 -8.60 -13.00 -1.12
N THR A 255 -9.53 -12.07 -0.88
CA THR A 255 -9.29 -10.64 -1.11
C THR A 255 -9.73 -9.83 0.09
N ALA A 256 -8.85 -8.95 0.55
CA ALA A 256 -9.16 -7.93 1.53
C ALA A 256 -9.77 -6.71 0.81
N ASN A 257 -10.98 -6.33 1.20
CA ASN A 257 -11.70 -5.19 0.66
C ASN A 257 -11.75 -4.08 1.72
N HIS A 258 -11.27 -2.90 1.37
CA HIS A 258 -11.32 -1.73 2.25
C HIS A 258 -12.74 -1.37 2.67
N GLY A 259 -13.67 -1.50 1.73
CA GLY A 259 -15.06 -1.17 1.98
C GLY A 259 -15.24 0.32 2.19
N ASN A 260 -14.99 1.11 1.20
CA ASN A 260 -15.21 2.56 1.24
C ASN A 260 -16.51 2.94 0.53
N TRP A 261 -16.81 4.24 0.59
CA TRP A 261 -17.78 4.81 -0.30
C TRP A 261 -17.27 4.70 -1.73
N THR A 262 -17.81 3.77 -2.50
CA THR A 262 -17.56 3.72 -3.94
C THR A 262 -18.65 4.51 -4.66
N GLN A 263 -18.25 5.62 -5.24
CA GLN A 263 -19.01 6.22 -6.32
C GLN A 263 -18.65 5.42 -7.58
N ILE A 264 -19.48 4.46 -7.94
CA ILE A 264 -19.29 3.69 -9.16
C ILE A 264 -19.41 4.69 -10.34
N ARG A 265 -18.28 5.00 -10.91
CA ARG A 265 -18.23 5.87 -12.08
C ARG A 265 -18.58 5.06 -13.32
N PRO A 266 -19.49 5.55 -14.17
CA PRO A 266 -19.87 4.84 -15.40
C PRO A 266 -18.71 4.62 -16.37
N TYR A 267 -17.66 5.42 -16.28
CA TYR A 267 -16.52 5.36 -17.18
C TYR A 267 -15.28 5.89 -16.48
N SER A 268 -14.20 5.14 -16.56
CA SER A 268 -12.86 5.66 -16.27
C SER A 268 -12.07 5.72 -17.58
N PRO A 269 -11.55 6.87 -17.99
CA PRO A 269 -10.69 6.96 -19.17
C PRO A 269 -9.37 6.21 -19.01
N TYR A 270 -9.05 5.81 -17.78
CA TYR A 270 -7.83 5.08 -17.42
C TYR A 270 -8.02 3.58 -17.34
N ASP A 271 -9.26 3.08 -17.38
CA ASP A 271 -9.56 1.65 -17.42
C ASP A 271 -10.34 1.31 -18.69
N PRO A 272 -9.66 0.81 -19.73
CA PRO A 272 -10.31 0.42 -20.97
C PRO A 272 -11.31 -0.74 -20.82
N GLN A 273 -11.36 -1.39 -19.66
CA GLN A 273 -12.31 -2.47 -19.37
C GLN A 273 -13.64 -1.94 -18.82
N THR A 274 -13.76 -0.65 -18.51
CA THR A 274 -15.01 -0.03 -18.01
C THR A 274 -16.02 0.30 -19.11
N THR A 275 -16.18 -0.53 -20.11
CA THR A 275 -16.99 -0.20 -21.29
C THR A 275 -18.49 -0.36 -21.11
N ASP A 276 -18.97 -1.02 -20.06
CA ASP A 276 -20.40 -1.20 -19.84
C ASP A 276 -20.77 -1.18 -18.37
N VAL A 277 -21.23 -0.07 -17.96
CA VAL A 277 -21.63 0.22 -16.61
C VAL A 277 -23.08 0.64 -16.66
N GLY A 278 -23.94 -0.24 -16.33
CA GLY A 278 -25.36 0.05 -16.24
C GLY A 278 -25.70 1.34 -15.48
N GLU A 279 -26.97 1.70 -15.37
CA GLU A 279 -27.41 2.89 -14.62
C GLU A 279 -27.07 2.77 -13.13
N TYR A 280 -25.94 3.34 -12.71
CA TYR A 280 -25.60 3.51 -11.30
C TYR A 280 -26.24 4.81 -10.77
N LYS A 281 -27.19 4.66 -9.88
CA LYS A 281 -27.99 5.79 -9.40
C LYS A 281 -27.38 6.52 -8.20
N SER A 282 -26.46 5.92 -7.47
CA SER A 282 -25.77 6.55 -6.34
C SER A 282 -24.58 5.71 -5.91
N GLY A 283 -23.57 6.31 -5.24
CA GLY A 283 -22.57 5.54 -4.50
C GLY A 283 -23.21 4.83 -3.30
N ALA A 284 -22.64 3.72 -2.89
CA ALA A 284 -23.01 3.02 -1.69
C ALA A 284 -21.81 2.93 -0.75
N PHE A 285 -22.05 2.98 0.54
CA PHE A 285 -21.03 2.66 1.53
C PHE A 285 -21.07 1.14 1.74
N HIS A 286 -19.94 0.50 1.50
CA HIS A 286 -19.76 -0.92 1.76
C HIS A 286 -18.81 -1.09 2.95
N PRO A 287 -19.14 -1.97 3.88
CA PRO A 287 -18.26 -2.25 5.01
C PRO A 287 -17.01 -3.00 4.56
N SER A 288 -15.97 -2.91 5.40
CA SER A 288 -14.75 -3.70 5.21
C SER A 288 -15.05 -5.20 5.25
N ALA A 289 -14.48 -5.96 4.31
CA ALA A 289 -14.76 -7.37 4.15
C ALA A 289 -13.56 -8.19 3.67
N ILE A 290 -13.64 -9.51 3.85
CA ILE A 290 -12.77 -10.48 3.17
C ILE A 290 -13.66 -11.34 2.30
N THR A 291 -13.45 -11.30 0.98
CA THR A 291 -14.21 -12.11 0.01
C THR A 291 -13.42 -13.31 -0.47
N PHE A 292 -14.11 -14.40 -0.76
CA PHE A 292 -13.54 -15.65 -1.25
C PHE A 292 -14.22 -16.04 -2.56
N HIS A 293 -13.48 -16.05 -3.65
CA HIS A 293 -13.98 -16.49 -4.95
C HIS A 293 -13.33 -17.79 -5.38
N ALA A 294 -13.98 -18.53 -6.27
CA ALA A 294 -13.33 -19.68 -6.90
C ALA A 294 -12.12 -19.22 -7.72
N ALA A 295 -11.04 -19.99 -7.71
CA ALA A 295 -9.80 -19.64 -8.42
C ALA A 295 -9.97 -19.49 -9.94
N ASP A 296 -10.97 -20.11 -10.53
CA ASP A 296 -11.32 -20.05 -11.95
C ASP A 296 -12.52 -19.14 -12.24
N ALA A 297 -13.00 -18.40 -11.24
CA ALA A 297 -14.08 -17.44 -11.41
C ALA A 297 -13.74 -16.38 -12.47
N ASN A 298 -14.76 -15.97 -13.22
CA ASN A 298 -14.65 -15.00 -14.30
C ASN A 298 -15.97 -14.23 -14.46
N GLY A 299 -15.90 -12.92 -14.64
CA GLY A 299 -17.07 -12.05 -14.80
C GLY A 299 -17.72 -11.67 -13.47
N ASP A 300 -19.01 -11.33 -13.54
CA ASP A 300 -19.83 -10.89 -12.41
C ASP A 300 -20.41 -12.10 -11.67
N VAL A 301 -19.65 -12.68 -10.77
CA VAL A 301 -19.99 -13.87 -10.00
C VAL A 301 -19.89 -13.61 -8.49
N PRO A 302 -20.82 -14.14 -7.69
CA PRO A 302 -20.77 -13.95 -6.25
C PRO A 302 -19.59 -14.70 -5.62
N PRO A 303 -19.10 -14.23 -4.48
CA PRO A 303 -18.11 -14.96 -3.70
C PRO A 303 -18.70 -16.27 -3.16
N LEU A 304 -17.85 -17.25 -2.91
CA LEU A 304 -18.20 -18.50 -2.22
C LEU A 304 -18.63 -18.23 -0.78
N ARG A 305 -18.02 -17.24 -0.18
CA ARG A 305 -18.32 -16.72 1.16
C ARG A 305 -17.65 -15.36 1.37
N THR A 306 -18.13 -14.65 2.37
CA THR A 306 -17.59 -13.33 2.81
C THR A 306 -17.49 -13.33 4.32
N ILE A 307 -16.43 -12.73 4.86
CA ILE A 307 -16.29 -12.36 6.29
C ILE A 307 -16.54 -10.85 6.35
N GLU A 308 -17.64 -10.45 7.00
CA GLU A 308 -18.09 -9.07 7.09
C GLU A 308 -18.96 -8.86 8.32
N GLY A 309 -18.93 -7.69 8.92
CA GLY A 309 -19.78 -7.28 10.01
C GLY A 309 -19.03 -6.80 11.25
N ASP A 310 -19.73 -6.20 12.18
CA ASP A 310 -19.15 -5.48 13.34
C ASP A 310 -18.25 -6.35 14.23
N LEU A 311 -18.57 -7.64 14.39
CA LEU A 311 -17.77 -8.55 15.22
C LEU A 311 -16.43 -8.90 14.60
N THR A 312 -16.28 -8.75 13.28
CA THR A 312 -15.02 -8.99 12.62
C THR A 312 -13.96 -7.99 13.06
N GLY A 313 -14.39 -6.77 13.35
CA GLY A 313 -13.54 -5.63 13.67
C GLY A 313 -12.63 -5.23 12.50
N LEU A 314 -12.95 -5.65 11.27
CA LEU A 314 -12.24 -5.19 10.08
C LEU A 314 -12.42 -3.68 9.94
N ASN A 315 -11.32 -2.99 9.69
CA ASN A 315 -11.27 -1.55 9.52
C ASN A 315 -10.12 -1.22 8.59
N TRP A 316 -10.43 -0.96 7.33
CA TRP A 316 -9.46 -0.79 6.26
C TRP A 316 -8.46 -1.95 6.20
N PRO A 317 -8.92 -3.18 5.96
CA PRO A 317 -8.02 -4.32 5.76
C PRO A 317 -7.22 -4.15 4.48
N MET A 318 -5.91 -4.22 4.63
CA MET A 318 -4.93 -4.04 3.56
C MET A 318 -4.41 -5.40 3.08
N GLY A 319 -3.15 -5.72 3.34
CA GLY A 319 -2.53 -6.97 2.96
C GLY A 319 -3.07 -8.18 3.71
N ILE A 320 -3.01 -9.34 3.06
CA ILE A 320 -3.55 -10.60 3.55
C ILE A 320 -2.58 -11.74 3.22
N ASP A 321 -2.42 -12.69 4.14
CA ASP A 321 -1.68 -13.92 3.90
C ASP A 321 -2.30 -15.12 4.63
N VAL A 322 -2.03 -16.33 4.16
CA VAL A 322 -2.68 -17.57 4.62
C VAL A 322 -1.68 -18.56 5.21
N ASP A 323 -1.92 -18.91 6.46
CA ASP A 323 -1.25 -20.04 7.10
C ASP A 323 -1.90 -21.37 6.68
N GLN A 324 -1.36 -21.97 5.64
CA GLN A 324 -1.83 -23.27 5.13
C GLN A 324 -1.69 -24.41 6.14
N THR A 325 -0.83 -24.27 7.16
CA THR A 325 -0.63 -25.32 8.16
C THR A 325 -1.60 -25.24 9.33
N ARG A 326 -2.17 -24.04 9.58
CA ARG A 326 -3.13 -23.78 10.64
C ARG A 326 -4.53 -23.50 10.13
N ASP A 327 -4.69 -23.43 8.81
CA ASP A 327 -5.92 -23.04 8.15
C ASP A 327 -6.45 -21.67 8.66
N GLU A 328 -5.54 -20.70 8.71
CA GLU A 328 -5.79 -19.36 9.25
C GLU A 328 -5.40 -18.28 8.22
N ILE A 329 -6.05 -17.13 8.33
CA ILE A 329 -5.82 -15.95 7.50
C ILE A 329 -5.36 -14.82 8.40
N ALA A 330 -4.22 -14.22 8.13
CA ALA A 330 -3.76 -13.00 8.78
C ALA A 330 -4.05 -11.80 7.88
N VAL A 331 -4.52 -10.72 8.48
CA VAL A 331 -4.93 -9.49 7.78
C VAL A 331 -4.30 -8.28 8.48
N ALA A 332 -3.60 -7.45 7.71
CA ALA A 332 -3.19 -6.12 8.15
C ALA A 332 -4.43 -5.23 8.24
N ASN A 333 -4.78 -4.79 9.42
CA ASN A 333 -5.97 -3.98 9.68
C ASN A 333 -5.53 -2.54 9.96
N TYR A 334 -5.38 -1.76 8.90
CA TYR A 334 -4.74 -0.45 8.94
C TYR A 334 -5.44 0.53 9.88
N GLY A 335 -6.78 0.61 9.79
CA GLY A 335 -7.56 1.66 10.45
C GLY A 335 -7.55 1.60 11.98
N ASP A 336 -7.12 0.48 12.59
CA ASP A 336 -6.98 0.38 14.05
C ASP A 336 -5.59 -0.10 14.50
N SER A 337 -4.61 -0.07 13.60
CA SER A 337 -3.24 -0.50 13.87
C SER A 337 -3.18 -1.89 14.51
N SER A 338 -3.81 -2.87 13.87
CA SER A 338 -3.83 -4.25 14.36
C SER A 338 -3.54 -5.26 13.24
N VAL A 339 -3.22 -6.48 13.65
CA VAL A 339 -3.32 -7.65 12.78
C VAL A 339 -4.44 -8.53 13.33
N ARG A 340 -5.36 -8.94 12.44
CA ARG A 340 -6.47 -9.83 12.77
C ARG A 340 -6.26 -11.18 12.12
N VAL A 341 -6.55 -12.23 12.85
CA VAL A 341 -6.43 -13.60 12.36
C VAL A 341 -7.79 -14.29 12.44
N PHE A 342 -8.24 -14.82 11.30
CA PHE A 342 -9.48 -15.58 11.16
C PHE A 342 -9.15 -17.02 10.80
N ARG A 343 -10.11 -17.95 11.02
CA ARG A 343 -10.03 -19.26 10.36
C ARG A 343 -10.36 -19.11 8.89
N ARG A 344 -9.67 -19.82 8.03
CA ARG A 344 -9.94 -19.75 6.59
C ARG A 344 -11.40 -20.11 6.23
N GLY A 345 -12.03 -20.99 7.00
CA GLY A 345 -13.43 -21.38 6.82
C GLY A 345 -14.46 -20.43 7.41
N ASP A 346 -14.07 -19.35 8.06
CA ASP A 346 -15.00 -18.38 8.66
C ASP A 346 -15.83 -17.66 7.58
N ARG A 347 -17.03 -17.20 7.98
CA ARG A 347 -17.98 -16.48 7.13
C ARG A 347 -18.87 -15.55 7.94
N GLY A 348 -19.47 -14.57 7.26
CA GLY A 348 -20.39 -13.61 7.87
C GLY A 348 -19.71 -12.81 8.99
N ASN A 349 -20.45 -12.49 10.01
CA ASN A 349 -20.00 -11.67 11.13
C ASN A 349 -19.12 -12.48 12.13
N ALA A 350 -18.06 -13.10 11.61
CA ALA A 350 -17.16 -13.93 12.40
C ALA A 350 -16.19 -13.08 13.23
N GLN A 351 -15.97 -13.48 14.48
CA GLN A 351 -14.97 -12.84 15.32
C GLN A 351 -13.56 -13.38 15.01
N ALA A 352 -12.57 -12.49 14.93
CA ALA A 352 -11.18 -12.91 14.77
C ALA A 352 -10.74 -13.82 15.92
N VAL A 353 -10.09 -14.95 15.60
CA VAL A 353 -9.58 -15.90 16.59
C VAL A 353 -8.40 -15.35 17.38
N ARG A 354 -7.65 -14.42 16.79
CA ARG A 354 -6.58 -13.66 17.44
C ARG A 354 -6.55 -12.22 16.91
N VAL A 355 -6.17 -11.30 17.79
CA VAL A 355 -5.89 -9.91 17.43
C VAL A 355 -4.57 -9.51 18.06
N ILE A 356 -3.64 -8.99 17.28
CA ILE A 356 -2.38 -8.42 17.75
C ILE A 356 -2.54 -6.90 17.69
N ARG A 357 -2.60 -6.26 18.86
CA ARG A 357 -2.87 -4.82 18.97
C ARG A 357 -2.40 -4.26 20.29
N GLY A 358 -1.95 -3.00 20.29
CA GLY A 358 -1.61 -2.24 21.49
C GLY A 358 -0.19 -1.71 21.47
N ALA A 359 0.13 -0.79 22.38
CA ALA A 359 1.39 -0.03 22.37
C ALA A 359 2.67 -0.89 22.41
N LEU A 360 2.60 -2.08 23.01
CA LEU A 360 3.77 -2.97 23.07
C LEU A 360 4.06 -3.63 21.73
N THR A 361 3.09 -3.72 20.84
CA THR A 361 3.25 -4.41 19.54
C THR A 361 4.12 -3.62 18.58
N GLN A 362 4.21 -2.31 18.73
CA GLN A 362 4.86 -1.41 17.78
C GLN A 362 4.29 -1.55 16.36
N ILE A 363 3.01 -1.90 16.25
CA ILE A 363 2.28 -1.89 14.98
C ILE A 363 1.72 -0.49 14.79
N VAL A 364 2.12 0.16 13.68
CA VAL A 364 1.68 1.52 13.33
C VAL A 364 1.29 1.55 11.85
N GLY A 365 -0.01 1.69 11.57
CA GLY A 365 -0.52 1.69 10.20
C GLY A 365 -0.05 0.48 9.39
N PRO A 366 -0.41 -0.76 9.76
CA PRO A 366 0.06 -1.95 9.06
C PRO A 366 -0.59 -2.03 7.69
N VAL A 367 0.21 -2.21 6.64
CA VAL A 367 -0.27 -2.31 5.25
C VAL A 367 -0.11 -3.71 4.67
N SER A 368 0.85 -4.49 5.16
CA SER A 368 1.02 -5.84 4.66
C SER A 368 1.45 -6.80 5.76
N VAL A 369 1.17 -8.08 5.55
CA VAL A 369 1.56 -9.19 6.42
C VAL A 369 2.13 -10.34 5.58
N ALA A 370 3.05 -11.10 6.17
CA ALA A 370 3.55 -12.31 5.56
C ALA A 370 3.83 -13.39 6.61
N ILE A 371 3.47 -14.63 6.32
CA ILE A 371 3.54 -15.77 7.23
C ILE A 371 4.70 -16.68 6.86
N ASP A 372 5.66 -16.80 7.76
CA ASP A 372 6.76 -17.76 7.65
C ASP A 372 6.42 -19.02 8.46
N THR A 373 5.85 -20.00 7.79
CA THR A 373 5.50 -21.29 8.42
C THR A 373 6.73 -22.12 8.77
N LYS A 374 7.86 -21.90 8.09
CA LYS A 374 9.12 -22.60 8.32
C LYS A 374 9.79 -22.18 9.64
N ASN A 375 9.73 -20.88 9.96
CA ASN A 375 10.39 -20.31 11.13
C ASN A 375 9.42 -19.91 12.25
N ASP A 376 8.12 -20.21 12.09
CA ASP A 376 7.04 -19.89 13.03
C ASP A 376 6.94 -18.40 13.31
N GLU A 377 6.94 -17.58 12.25
CA GLU A 377 6.93 -16.12 12.31
C GLU A 377 5.78 -15.51 11.51
N LEU A 378 5.29 -14.37 12.01
CA LEU A 378 4.39 -13.45 11.34
C LEU A 378 5.08 -12.11 11.22
N TRP A 379 5.27 -11.66 9.99
CA TRP A 379 5.82 -10.37 9.65
C TRP A 379 4.71 -9.36 9.39
N VAL A 380 4.93 -8.12 9.79
CA VAL A 380 4.00 -7.00 9.61
C VAL A 380 4.78 -5.80 9.10
N ALA A 381 4.48 -5.33 7.90
CA ALA A 381 5.01 -4.09 7.36
C ALA A 381 4.21 -2.92 7.95
N ASN A 382 4.88 -2.01 8.63
CA ASN A 382 4.30 -0.84 9.27
C ASN A 382 4.60 0.40 8.43
N TYR A 383 3.62 0.82 7.66
CA TYR A 383 3.72 2.03 6.85
C TYR A 383 3.97 3.29 7.69
N GLY A 384 3.37 3.35 8.88
CA GLY A 384 3.33 4.57 9.69
C GLY A 384 4.63 4.92 10.42
N ASP A 385 5.68 4.06 10.41
CA ASP A 385 6.91 4.32 11.18
C ASP A 385 8.20 3.72 10.59
N HIS A 386 8.25 3.45 9.30
CA HIS A 386 9.43 2.89 8.60
C HIS A 386 9.93 1.56 9.19
N THR A 387 9.03 0.71 9.68
CA THR A 387 9.43 -0.54 10.33
C THR A 387 8.71 -1.77 9.79
N ALA A 388 9.30 -2.93 10.02
CA ALA A 388 8.59 -4.20 9.97
C ALA A 388 8.75 -4.93 11.32
N SER A 389 7.63 -5.34 11.89
CA SER A 389 7.58 -6.06 13.16
C SER A 389 7.44 -7.56 12.94
N VAL A 390 8.18 -8.37 13.71
CA VAL A 390 8.16 -9.83 13.59
C VAL A 390 7.66 -10.44 14.88
N PHE A 391 6.59 -11.22 14.78
CA PHE A 391 5.95 -11.89 15.91
C PHE A 391 6.07 -13.41 15.80
N PRO A 392 5.90 -14.16 16.91
CA PRO A 392 5.52 -15.56 16.80
C PRO A 392 4.20 -15.68 16.02
N ARG A 393 4.08 -16.65 15.14
CA ARG A 393 2.88 -16.87 14.31
C ARG A 393 1.59 -17.02 15.14
N THR A 394 1.71 -17.42 16.41
CA THR A 394 0.60 -17.58 17.36
C THR A 394 0.38 -16.36 18.27
N ALA A 395 1.05 -15.25 18.01
CA ALA A 395 0.93 -14.04 18.82
C ALA A 395 -0.52 -13.56 18.93
N SER A 396 -0.87 -13.01 20.10
CA SER A 396 -2.19 -12.44 20.35
C SER A 396 -2.11 -11.38 21.45
N GLY A 397 -2.94 -10.37 21.39
CA GLY A 397 -3.01 -9.29 22.35
C GLY A 397 -1.91 -8.25 22.22
N ASN A 398 -1.65 -7.54 23.30
CA ASN A 398 -0.65 -6.49 23.39
C ASN A 398 0.73 -7.06 23.75
N VAL A 399 1.39 -7.69 22.78
CA VAL A 399 2.67 -8.39 22.95
C VAL A 399 3.80 -7.70 22.21
N ARG A 400 5.03 -7.84 22.70
CA ARG A 400 6.21 -7.30 22.00
C ARG A 400 6.57 -8.20 20.82
N PRO A 401 7.03 -7.61 19.68
CA PRO A 401 7.61 -8.40 18.60
C PRO A 401 8.89 -9.10 19.05
N LYS A 402 9.24 -10.20 18.40
CA LYS A 402 10.53 -10.90 18.55
C LYS A 402 11.70 -10.00 18.14
N ARG A 403 11.49 -9.22 17.09
CA ARG A 403 12.43 -8.23 16.57
C ARG A 403 11.69 -7.20 15.71
N VAL A 404 12.33 -6.08 15.50
CA VAL A 404 11.87 -5.02 14.60
C VAL A 404 12.98 -4.73 13.60
N LEU A 405 12.65 -4.72 12.33
CA LEU A 405 13.51 -4.23 11.26
C LEU A 405 13.16 -2.76 11.02
N ARG A 406 14.17 -1.90 11.07
CA ARG A 406 14.03 -0.46 10.81
C ARG A 406 14.87 -0.09 9.61
N ASN A 407 14.39 0.82 8.79
CA ASN A 407 15.19 1.44 7.73
C ASN A 407 15.37 2.96 7.93
N ALA A 408 14.89 3.49 9.04
CA ALA A 408 15.08 4.86 9.48
C ALA A 408 15.50 4.89 10.96
N PRO A 409 16.12 5.98 11.45
CA PRO A 409 16.34 6.17 12.88
C PRO A 409 15.03 6.03 13.67
N LYS A 410 15.14 5.57 14.92
CA LYS A 410 13.96 5.42 15.77
C LYS A 410 13.24 6.78 15.92
N ASP A 411 11.92 6.70 15.95
CA ASP A 411 11.03 7.86 16.09
C ASP A 411 11.07 8.84 14.89
N THR A 412 11.62 8.42 13.74
CA THR A 412 11.48 9.15 12.48
C THR A 412 10.01 9.04 12.03
N PRO A 413 9.30 10.16 11.90
CA PRO A 413 7.93 10.13 11.39
C PRO A 413 7.93 9.83 9.90
N THR A 414 6.92 9.10 9.44
CA THR A 414 6.69 8.93 8.00
C THR A 414 6.06 10.19 7.45
N CYS A 415 6.75 10.83 6.53
CA CYS A 415 6.20 11.95 5.76
C CYS A 415 5.69 11.37 4.43
N GLY A 416 4.53 10.75 4.41
CA GLY A 416 3.96 10.11 3.23
C GLY A 416 3.61 11.10 2.11
N PHE A 417 4.59 11.47 1.30
CA PHE A 417 4.44 12.38 0.17
C PHE A 417 4.63 11.62 -1.13
N THR A 418 3.67 10.83 -1.55
CA THR A 418 3.84 10.03 -2.77
C THR A 418 3.08 10.57 -3.97
N ASN A 419 1.96 11.21 -3.77
CA ASN A 419 1.18 11.84 -4.82
C ASN A 419 0.59 13.17 -4.33
N ALA A 420 0.60 14.20 -5.16
CA ALA A 420 -0.01 15.48 -4.85
C ALA A 420 -1.54 15.32 -4.73
N SER A 421 -2.01 14.86 -3.58
CA SER A 421 -3.42 14.54 -3.33
C SER A 421 -4.19 15.68 -2.66
N ALA A 422 -3.50 16.70 -2.16
CA ALA A 422 -4.12 17.82 -1.48
C ALA A 422 -3.33 19.11 -1.71
N ALA A 423 -3.93 20.23 -1.40
CA ALA A 423 -3.24 21.50 -1.29
C ALA A 423 -3.85 22.33 -0.15
N ALA A 424 -2.99 22.98 0.63
CA ALA A 424 -3.42 23.92 1.65
C ALA A 424 -2.88 25.32 1.36
N TYR A 425 -3.64 26.34 1.72
CA TYR A 425 -3.21 27.72 1.57
C TYR A 425 -2.93 28.34 2.94
N ASP A 426 -1.66 28.65 3.17
CA ASP A 426 -1.23 29.40 4.34
C ASP A 426 -1.50 30.88 4.12
N THR A 427 -2.61 31.35 4.64
CA THR A 427 -3.02 32.77 4.52
C THR A 427 -2.08 33.73 5.21
N LYS A 428 -1.30 33.28 6.20
CA LYS A 428 -0.35 34.11 6.96
C LYS A 428 0.92 34.37 6.16
N ARG A 429 1.36 33.37 5.38
CA ARG A 429 2.62 33.43 4.62
C ARG A 429 2.40 33.62 3.11
N ASP A 430 1.14 33.70 2.67
CA ASP A 430 0.76 33.72 1.24
C ASP A 430 1.41 32.60 0.43
N ALA A 431 1.43 31.40 0.99
CA ALA A 431 2.09 30.22 0.43
C ALA A 431 1.10 29.08 0.20
N ILE A 432 1.31 28.33 -0.86
CA ILE A 432 0.59 27.07 -1.12
C ILE A 432 1.51 25.93 -0.73
N LEU A 433 0.99 25.02 0.10
CA LEU A 433 1.61 23.79 0.52
C LEU A 433 1.00 22.66 -0.31
N VAL A 434 1.83 21.91 -0.97
CA VAL A 434 1.41 20.75 -1.78
C VAL A 434 2.25 19.56 -1.34
N PRO A 435 1.65 18.49 -0.79
CA PRO A 435 2.34 17.22 -0.62
C PRO A 435 2.58 16.60 -2.00
N ASN A 436 3.69 15.93 -2.15
CA ASN A 436 4.08 15.28 -3.40
C ASN A 436 4.45 13.83 -3.12
#